data_eac960cfaebb010b1ad20b452492e9dc
#
_entry.id   eac960cfaebb010b1ad20b452492e9dc
#
_cell.length_a   1.000
_cell.length_b   1.000
_cell.length_c   1.000
_cell.angle_alpha   90.00
_cell.angle_beta   90.00
_cell.angle_gamma   90.00
#
_symmetry.space_group_name_H-M   'P 1'
#
loop_
_entity.id
_entity.type
_entity.pdbx_description
1 polymer ?
#
loop_
_entity_poly.entity_id
_entity_poly.type
_entity_poly.pdbx_seq_one_letter_code
_entity_poly.pdbx_strand_id
1 'polypeptide(L)'
;QDASQQGSFRFDFDKGWNNQNSPDTNRVSWMFREARNFHDCVFYKGTGSTQNVGHNLGVAPEMMWIKLEGTNNWVVYHKDMDSTEPQDYGMYLDDYTPRVDSVNFFNDTAPTASQFTVGTASKTNGSGNHYHAFLWAGIPGFVKFGGYTGTGSDQTIDAGFSTGTRFVMIKNIDSNANWMTANTDMGFGSGSDQWLEFNADSPWSGSDFADPTTSGFTVKGSNGAVNANGDKYIYWAIASP
;
A
#
# COMPACT_ATOMS: atom_id res chain seq x y z
N GLN A 1 11.67 13.16 -8.23
CA GLN A 1 11.11 13.40 -9.59
C GLN A 1 12.22 13.94 -10.47
N ASP A 2 12.43 13.32 -11.61
CA ASP A 2 13.33 13.86 -12.63
C ASP A 2 12.70 15.13 -13.21
N ALA A 3 13.36 16.26 -13.05
CA ALA A 3 12.88 17.55 -13.54
C ALA A 3 12.62 17.56 -15.06
N SER A 4 13.21 16.63 -15.82
CA SER A 4 12.98 16.45 -17.26
C SER A 4 11.58 15.90 -17.61
N GLN A 5 10.88 15.30 -16.64
CA GLN A 5 9.54 14.69 -16.82
C GLN A 5 8.39 15.66 -16.51
N GLN A 6 8.64 16.81 -15.90
CA GLN A 6 7.58 17.75 -15.48
C GLN A 6 6.82 18.42 -16.64
N GLY A 7 7.37 18.43 -17.83
CA GLY A 7 6.71 19.05 -19.00
C GLY A 7 5.59 18.23 -19.63
N SER A 8 5.41 16.98 -19.21
CA SER A 8 4.50 16.02 -19.89
C SER A 8 3.17 15.80 -19.16
N PHE A 9 3.05 16.23 -17.90
CA PHE A 9 1.87 15.99 -17.09
C PHE A 9 1.11 17.28 -16.85
N ARG A 10 -0.22 17.25 -17.06
CA ARG A 10 -1.13 18.33 -16.69
C ARG A 10 -2.09 17.83 -15.62
N PHE A 11 -2.18 18.59 -14.53
CA PHE A 11 -3.04 18.29 -13.37
C PHE A 11 -4.26 19.23 -13.26
N ASP A 12 -4.47 20.07 -14.26
CA ASP A 12 -5.50 21.11 -14.32
C ASP A 12 -6.82 20.66 -14.98
N PHE A 13 -7.14 19.38 -14.84
CA PHE A 13 -8.41 18.82 -15.33
C PHE A 13 -9.32 18.41 -14.15
N ASP A 14 -10.59 18.78 -14.21
CA ASP A 14 -11.60 18.43 -13.23
C ASP A 14 -11.80 16.90 -13.04
N LYS A 15 -11.31 16.09 -13.95
CA LYS A 15 -11.52 14.64 -14.01
C LYS A 15 -10.24 13.81 -13.96
N GLY A 16 -9.12 14.40 -13.52
CA GLY A 16 -7.86 13.66 -13.40
C GLY A 16 -6.65 14.40 -13.97
N TRP A 17 -5.74 13.67 -14.57
CA TRP A 17 -4.51 14.20 -15.15
C TRP A 17 -4.34 13.71 -16.59
N ASN A 18 -3.53 14.40 -17.38
CA ASN A 18 -3.27 14.03 -18.78
C ASN A 18 -1.75 13.96 -19.03
N ASN A 19 -1.33 12.91 -19.75
CA ASN A 19 0.00 12.81 -20.33
C ASN A 19 -0.06 13.30 -21.78
N GLN A 20 0.57 14.45 -22.08
CA GLN A 20 0.51 15.09 -23.41
C GLN A 20 1.27 14.34 -24.52
N ASN A 21 2.14 13.38 -24.21
CA ASN A 21 3.11 12.85 -25.18
C ASN A 21 2.80 11.46 -25.71
N SER A 22 1.56 10.97 -25.66
CA SER A 22 1.10 9.67 -26.19
C SER A 22 0.45 8.79 -25.11
N PRO A 23 -0.55 8.00 -25.44
CA PRO A 23 -1.01 6.96 -24.53
C PRO A 23 0.13 5.96 -24.34
N ASP A 24 0.79 6.06 -23.21
CA ASP A 24 1.77 5.07 -22.78
C ASP A 24 0.97 3.85 -22.29
N THR A 25 0.90 2.83 -23.13
CA THR A 25 0.14 1.61 -22.86
C THR A 25 0.79 0.74 -21.76
N ASN A 26 1.95 1.15 -21.25
CA ASN A 26 2.75 0.41 -20.27
C ASN A 26 2.68 1.00 -18.86
N ARG A 27 1.70 1.87 -18.58
CA ARG A 27 1.56 2.52 -17.27
C ARG A 27 0.17 2.32 -16.68
N VAL A 28 0.14 2.05 -15.40
CA VAL A 28 -1.07 2.09 -14.56
C VAL A 28 -0.96 3.29 -13.63
N SER A 29 -2.05 4.02 -13.44
CA SER A 29 -2.11 5.17 -12.54
C SER A 29 -3.27 5.01 -11.58
N TRP A 30 -2.98 5.03 -10.28
CA TRP A 30 -4.00 5.09 -9.25
C TRP A 30 -4.09 6.52 -8.74
N MET A 31 -5.29 7.07 -8.75
CA MET A 31 -5.56 8.44 -8.34
C MET A 31 -6.39 8.45 -7.07
N PHE A 32 -5.88 9.11 -6.04
CA PHE A 32 -6.57 9.30 -4.78
C PHE A 32 -6.81 10.79 -4.56
N ARG A 33 -8.01 11.14 -4.10
CA ARG A 33 -8.32 12.49 -3.66
C ARG A 33 -8.21 12.55 -2.14
N GLU A 34 -7.57 13.59 -1.63
CA GLU A 34 -7.61 13.90 -0.21
C GLU A 34 -9.05 14.02 0.27
N ALA A 35 -9.37 13.27 1.30
CA ALA A 35 -10.68 13.27 1.92
C ALA A 35 -10.54 12.83 3.39
N ARG A 36 -11.17 13.60 4.28
CA ARG A 36 -11.20 13.28 5.70
C ARG A 36 -11.72 11.86 5.92
N ASN A 37 -11.12 11.14 6.84
CA ASN A 37 -11.37 9.73 7.18
C ASN A 37 -11.05 8.72 6.06
N PHE A 38 -10.33 9.14 5.00
CA PHE A 38 -9.94 8.24 3.92
C PHE A 38 -8.47 8.40 3.51
N HIS A 39 -8.08 9.59 3.05
CA HIS A 39 -6.75 9.82 2.52
C HIS A 39 -6.26 11.23 2.83
N ASP A 40 -5.00 11.33 3.25
CA ASP A 40 -4.29 12.61 3.44
C ASP A 40 -2.85 12.46 2.92
N CYS A 41 -2.27 13.55 2.43
CA CYS A 41 -0.89 13.61 1.99
C CYS A 41 -0.17 14.73 2.76
N VAL A 42 0.82 14.33 3.57
CA VAL A 42 1.56 15.25 4.43
C VAL A 42 2.98 15.43 3.92
N PHE A 43 3.39 16.68 3.83
CA PHE A 43 4.77 17.04 3.55
C PHE A 43 5.46 17.48 4.85
N TYR A 44 6.64 16.95 5.15
CA TYR A 44 7.40 17.33 6.33
C TYR A 44 8.90 17.31 6.11
N LYS A 45 9.63 18.03 6.98
CA LYS A 45 11.09 18.06 7.01
C LYS A 45 11.61 17.18 8.14
N GLY A 46 12.55 16.29 7.82
CA GLY A 46 13.20 15.44 8.79
C GLY A 46 14.14 16.20 9.71
N THR A 47 14.20 15.77 10.96
CA THR A 47 15.03 16.36 12.02
C THR A 47 16.23 15.51 12.40
N GLY A 48 16.23 14.21 12.04
CA GLY A 48 17.21 13.23 12.50
C GLY A 48 17.02 12.77 13.94
N SER A 49 16.00 13.30 14.64
CA SER A 49 15.59 12.91 16.00
C SER A 49 14.09 12.59 15.97
N THR A 50 13.63 11.73 16.87
CA THR A 50 12.20 11.41 16.97
C THR A 50 11.35 12.66 16.95
N GLN A 51 10.32 12.68 16.07
CA GLN A 51 9.37 13.79 15.95
C GLN A 51 7.95 13.29 15.66
N ASN A 52 6.98 14.09 16.08
CA ASN A 52 5.59 13.91 15.72
C ASN A 52 5.27 14.75 14.49
N VAL A 53 4.60 14.14 13.52
CA VAL A 53 4.14 14.78 12.28
C VAL A 53 2.63 14.85 12.31
N GLY A 54 2.08 16.06 12.28
CA GLY A 54 0.63 16.29 12.26
C GLY A 54 0.00 15.96 10.91
N HIS A 55 -1.27 15.54 10.93
CA HIS A 55 -2.07 15.28 9.73
C HIS A 55 -3.55 15.64 9.93
N ASN A 56 -4.31 15.73 8.83
CA ASN A 56 -5.73 16.09 8.84
C ASN A 56 -6.66 14.92 8.49
N LEU A 57 -6.16 13.68 8.51
CA LEU A 57 -6.96 12.50 8.18
C LEU A 57 -8.21 12.38 9.07
N GLY A 58 -8.10 12.77 10.37
CA GLY A 58 -9.21 12.79 11.32
C GLY A 58 -9.49 11.45 12.01
N VAL A 59 -8.80 10.40 11.61
CA VAL A 59 -8.75 9.06 12.22
C VAL A 59 -7.30 8.56 12.18
N ALA A 60 -6.97 7.58 13.00
CA ALA A 60 -5.64 6.95 12.91
C ALA A 60 -5.47 6.28 11.53
N PRO A 61 -4.37 6.51 10.82
CA PRO A 61 -4.11 5.84 9.56
C PRO A 61 -3.96 4.32 9.76
N GLU A 62 -4.57 3.56 8.87
CA GLU A 62 -4.44 2.11 8.83
C GLU A 62 -3.28 1.66 7.94
N MET A 63 -2.88 2.50 6.97
CA MET A 63 -1.71 2.33 6.13
C MET A 63 -1.04 3.67 5.88
N MET A 64 0.29 3.69 5.90
CA MET A 64 1.09 4.87 5.56
C MET A 64 2.22 4.47 4.63
N TRP A 65 2.50 5.30 3.61
CA TRP A 65 3.69 5.22 2.79
C TRP A 65 4.50 6.49 2.97
N ILE A 66 5.74 6.38 3.40
CA ILE A 66 6.64 7.51 3.58
C ILE A 66 7.74 7.46 2.53
N LYS A 67 7.90 8.56 1.79
CA LYS A 67 8.90 8.69 0.73
C LYS A 67 9.80 9.90 0.98
N LEU A 68 11.11 9.65 1.05
CA LEU A 68 12.13 10.68 0.95
C LEU A 68 12.13 11.30 -0.46
N GLU A 69 12.18 12.62 -0.57
CA GLU A 69 12.52 13.27 -1.85
C GLU A 69 13.95 12.90 -2.24
N GLY A 70 14.08 12.08 -3.28
CA GLY A 70 15.36 11.54 -3.74
C GLY A 70 15.38 10.01 -3.77
N THR A 71 16.59 9.44 -3.88
CA THR A 71 16.79 7.99 -4.00
C THR A 71 16.83 7.33 -2.62
N ASN A 72 15.76 6.71 -2.22
CA ASN A 72 15.69 5.83 -1.05
C ASN A 72 14.42 4.98 -1.12
N ASN A 73 14.34 3.92 -0.33
CA ASN A 73 13.15 3.09 -0.27
C ASN A 73 11.94 3.87 0.26
N TRP A 74 10.76 3.44 -0.15
CA TRP A 74 9.50 3.85 0.44
C TRP A 74 9.26 3.01 1.70
N VAL A 75 9.05 3.64 2.83
CA VAL A 75 8.75 2.93 4.09
C VAL A 75 7.24 2.82 4.25
N VAL A 76 6.77 1.61 4.54
CA VAL A 76 5.36 1.29 4.75
C VAL A 76 5.09 0.97 6.21
N TYR A 77 4.03 1.56 6.75
CA TYR A 77 3.32 1.12 7.95
C TYR A 77 1.98 0.49 7.52
N HIS A 78 1.57 -0.58 8.20
CA HIS A 78 0.23 -1.13 8.09
C HIS A 78 -0.23 -1.66 9.46
N LYS A 79 -1.48 -1.38 9.84
CA LYS A 79 -2.04 -1.69 11.16
C LYS A 79 -2.03 -3.18 11.54
N ASP A 80 -1.93 -4.07 10.56
CA ASP A 80 -1.90 -5.52 10.77
C ASP A 80 -0.52 -6.14 10.50
N MET A 81 0.57 -5.34 10.54
CA MET A 81 1.94 -5.88 10.50
C MET A 81 2.25 -6.76 11.71
N ASP A 82 1.62 -6.48 12.85
CA ASP A 82 1.59 -7.32 14.02
C ASP A 82 0.21 -7.21 14.69
N SER A 83 -0.16 -8.24 15.47
CA SER A 83 -1.47 -8.29 16.12
C SER A 83 -1.60 -7.39 17.35
N THR A 84 -0.48 -6.95 17.92
CA THR A 84 -0.42 -6.15 19.15
C THR A 84 0.37 -4.87 18.99
N GLU A 85 1.51 -4.93 18.32
CA GLU A 85 2.49 -3.84 18.21
C GLU A 85 2.86 -3.54 16.75
N PRO A 86 1.90 -3.24 15.85
CA PRO A 86 2.20 -3.02 14.43
C PRO A 86 3.13 -1.83 14.18
N GLN A 87 3.21 -0.86 15.10
CA GLN A 87 4.09 0.31 15.02
C GLN A 87 5.57 -0.02 15.25
N ASP A 88 5.90 -1.20 15.76
CA ASP A 88 7.29 -1.64 15.93
C ASP A 88 7.91 -2.05 14.59
N TYR A 89 7.07 -2.28 13.58
CA TYR A 89 7.46 -2.81 12.28
C TYR A 89 7.34 -1.77 11.16
N GLY A 90 8.24 -1.91 10.19
CA GLY A 90 8.14 -1.27 8.89
C GLY A 90 8.54 -2.24 7.78
N MET A 91 8.20 -1.91 6.55
CA MET A 91 8.65 -2.64 5.37
C MET A 91 8.84 -1.69 4.20
N TYR A 92 9.29 -2.20 3.07
CA TYR A 92 9.53 -1.40 1.88
C TYR A 92 8.50 -1.70 0.80
N LEU A 93 7.97 -0.63 0.20
CA LEU A 93 7.02 -0.74 -0.91
C LEU A 93 7.72 -1.15 -2.21
N ASP A 94 8.97 -0.74 -2.36
CA ASP A 94 9.83 -0.95 -3.54
C ASP A 94 10.82 -2.10 -3.36
N ASP A 95 10.54 -3.04 -2.45
CA ASP A 95 11.38 -4.19 -2.15
C ASP A 95 10.51 -5.42 -1.84
N TYR A 96 11.06 -6.61 -2.05
CA TYR A 96 10.40 -7.89 -1.77
C TYR A 96 10.63 -8.41 -0.35
N THR A 97 11.49 -7.77 0.45
CA THR A 97 11.82 -8.20 1.81
C THR A 97 10.60 -8.17 2.75
N PRO A 98 10.55 -9.03 3.80
CA PRO A 98 9.49 -9.02 4.79
C PRO A 98 9.55 -7.79 5.69
N ARG A 99 8.63 -7.71 6.65
CA ARG A 99 8.63 -6.67 7.69
C ARG A 99 9.91 -6.71 8.51
N VAL A 100 10.32 -5.55 8.99
CA VAL A 100 11.49 -5.36 9.85
C VAL A 100 11.04 -4.70 11.15
N ASP A 101 11.35 -5.32 12.27
CA ASP A 101 11.22 -4.73 13.61
C ASP A 101 12.31 -3.66 13.78
N SER A 102 11.91 -2.40 13.98
CA SER A 102 12.85 -1.30 14.12
C SER A 102 12.21 -0.04 14.72
N VAL A 103 12.58 0.28 15.93
CA VAL A 103 12.24 1.55 16.60
C VAL A 103 12.59 2.79 15.77
N ASN A 104 13.55 2.67 14.84
CA ASN A 104 14.00 3.79 14.04
C ASN A 104 13.01 4.25 12.96
N PHE A 105 11.99 3.45 12.59
CA PHE A 105 10.97 3.86 11.63
C PHE A 105 9.92 4.75 12.28
N PHE A 106 9.18 4.22 13.26
CA PHE A 106 7.99 4.86 13.84
C PHE A 106 8.12 5.09 15.36
N ASN A 107 9.33 4.86 15.93
CA ASN A 107 9.63 5.01 17.36
C ASN A 107 8.70 4.19 18.27
N ASP A 108 8.32 2.98 17.81
CA ASP A 108 7.39 2.07 18.51
C ASP A 108 6.14 2.80 19.02
N THR A 109 5.68 3.78 18.23
CA THR A 109 4.57 4.67 18.63
C THR A 109 3.42 4.57 17.64
N ALA A 110 2.28 4.07 18.10
CA ALA A 110 1.09 3.94 17.29
C ALA A 110 0.60 5.31 16.77
N PRO A 111 0.20 5.42 15.50
CA PRO A 111 -0.37 6.65 14.98
C PRO A 111 -1.72 6.95 15.62
N THR A 112 -2.06 8.23 15.71
CA THR A 112 -3.30 8.74 16.27
C THR A 112 -4.21 9.35 15.20
N ALA A 113 -5.34 9.91 15.60
CA ALA A 113 -6.26 10.60 14.68
C ALA A 113 -5.71 11.95 14.12
N SER A 114 -4.59 12.45 14.66
CA SER A 114 -4.06 13.77 14.30
C SER A 114 -2.56 13.82 14.06
N GLN A 115 -1.82 12.75 14.38
CA GLN A 115 -0.37 12.68 14.20
C GLN A 115 0.13 11.25 14.11
N PHE A 116 1.28 11.09 13.44
CA PHE A 116 2.13 9.89 13.51
C PHE A 116 3.54 10.28 13.98
N THR A 117 4.26 9.31 14.53
CA THR A 117 5.64 9.51 14.99
C THR A 117 6.61 8.90 13.99
N VAL A 118 7.71 9.59 13.73
CA VAL A 118 8.86 9.05 12.99
C VAL A 118 10.09 9.03 13.87
N GLY A 119 10.83 7.92 13.83
CA GLY A 119 12.05 7.71 14.61
C GLY A 119 13.26 8.40 14.01
N THR A 120 14.40 7.72 13.98
CA THR A 120 15.70 8.30 13.55
C THR A 120 16.17 7.79 12.19
N ALA A 121 15.44 6.87 11.54
CA ALA A 121 15.85 6.32 10.25
C ALA A 121 15.94 7.40 9.18
N SER A 122 17.02 7.41 8.40
CA SER A 122 17.18 8.34 7.28
C SER A 122 16.13 8.18 6.19
N LYS A 123 15.47 7.02 6.12
CA LYS A 123 14.38 6.74 5.17
C LYS A 123 13.06 7.42 5.55
N THR A 124 12.87 7.74 6.84
CA THR A 124 11.67 8.42 7.35
C THR A 124 11.93 9.77 7.97
N ASN A 125 13.16 10.06 8.47
CA ASN A 125 13.40 11.26 9.27
C ASN A 125 14.87 11.74 9.26
N GLY A 126 15.63 11.56 8.19
CA GLY A 126 16.99 12.10 8.09
C GLY A 126 17.02 13.63 8.18
N SER A 127 17.97 14.18 8.97
CA SER A 127 18.06 15.60 9.25
C SER A 127 18.17 16.45 7.97
N GLY A 128 17.29 17.43 7.83
CA GLY A 128 17.27 18.40 6.72
C GLY A 128 16.59 17.90 5.46
N ASN A 129 16.28 16.62 5.34
CA ASN A 129 15.63 16.02 4.20
C ASN A 129 14.12 16.29 4.19
N HIS A 130 13.50 16.21 3.01
CA HIS A 130 12.07 16.39 2.82
C HIS A 130 11.39 15.06 2.52
N TYR A 131 10.17 14.88 3.05
CA TYR A 131 9.40 13.65 2.97
C TYR A 131 7.96 13.91 2.61
N HIS A 132 7.38 12.99 1.85
CA HIS A 132 5.94 12.88 1.64
C HIS A 132 5.45 11.65 2.42
N ALA A 133 4.40 11.82 3.21
CA ALA A 133 3.68 10.74 3.86
C ALA A 133 2.27 10.67 3.29
N PHE A 134 1.95 9.55 2.64
CA PHE A 134 0.62 9.22 2.17
C PHE A 134 -0.06 8.37 3.23
N LEU A 135 -1.22 8.79 3.68
CA LEU A 135 -1.97 8.22 4.79
C LEU A 135 -3.32 7.74 4.29
N TRP A 136 -3.70 6.52 4.65
CA TRP A 136 -5.01 5.97 4.32
C TRP A 136 -5.69 5.37 5.54
N ALA A 137 -7.02 5.47 5.56
CA ALA A 137 -7.90 4.77 6.48
C ALA A 137 -9.00 4.03 5.71
N GLY A 138 -9.49 2.94 6.29
CA GLY A 138 -10.57 2.16 5.72
C GLY A 138 -11.91 2.90 5.72
N ILE A 139 -12.75 2.59 4.75
CA ILE A 139 -14.14 3.03 4.68
C ILE A 139 -15.01 1.78 4.72
N PRO A 140 -15.84 1.58 5.76
CA PRO A 140 -16.68 0.39 5.88
C PRO A 140 -17.47 0.11 4.60
N GLY A 141 -17.40 -1.12 4.12
CA GLY A 141 -18.07 -1.57 2.90
C GLY A 141 -17.42 -1.12 1.58
N PHE A 142 -16.38 -0.27 1.61
CA PHE A 142 -15.77 0.26 0.39
C PHE A 142 -14.24 0.11 0.32
N VAL A 143 -13.51 0.43 1.41
CA VAL A 143 -12.04 0.27 1.48
C VAL A 143 -11.68 -0.48 2.73
N LYS A 144 -10.87 -1.53 2.58
CA LYS A 144 -10.40 -2.35 3.69
C LYS A 144 -8.89 -2.52 3.66
N PHE A 145 -8.28 -2.21 4.80
CA PHE A 145 -6.94 -2.66 5.17
C PHE A 145 -7.09 -3.81 6.16
N GLY A 146 -6.41 -4.92 5.92
CA GLY A 146 -6.55 -6.10 6.76
C GLY A 146 -5.34 -7.03 6.70
N GLY A 147 -5.37 -8.07 7.51
CA GLY A 147 -4.38 -9.14 7.51
C GLY A 147 -5.03 -10.52 7.57
N TYR A 148 -4.30 -11.53 7.15
CA TYR A 148 -4.69 -12.94 7.27
C TYR A 148 -3.47 -13.84 7.41
N THR A 149 -3.70 -15.07 7.84
CA THR A 149 -2.68 -16.13 7.83
C THR A 149 -2.98 -17.10 6.69
N GLY A 150 -1.97 -17.37 5.87
CA GLY A 150 -2.08 -18.30 4.76
C GLY A 150 -2.32 -19.74 5.23
N THR A 151 -3.07 -20.50 4.46
CA THR A 151 -3.43 -21.89 4.76
C THR A 151 -2.81 -22.91 3.80
N GLY A 152 -2.21 -22.46 2.70
CA GLY A 152 -1.73 -23.34 1.61
C GLY A 152 -2.86 -23.97 0.78
N SER A 153 -4.12 -23.62 1.05
CA SER A 153 -5.32 -24.03 0.30
C SER A 153 -6.15 -22.80 -0.02
N ASP A 154 -7.00 -22.85 -1.04
CA ASP A 154 -7.88 -21.73 -1.39
C ASP A 154 -8.62 -21.22 -0.15
N GLN A 155 -8.52 -19.92 0.10
CA GLN A 155 -9.03 -19.27 1.29
C GLN A 155 -9.75 -17.98 0.93
N THR A 156 -11.01 -17.85 1.33
CA THR A 156 -11.78 -16.61 1.15
C THR A 156 -11.52 -15.65 2.31
N ILE A 157 -11.14 -14.43 1.97
CA ILE A 157 -10.92 -13.31 2.88
C ILE A 157 -12.12 -12.37 2.77
N ASP A 158 -12.86 -12.22 3.87
CA ASP A 158 -13.99 -11.29 3.95
C ASP A 158 -13.47 -9.88 4.24
N ALA A 159 -13.67 -8.97 3.31
CA ALA A 159 -13.34 -7.55 3.43
C ALA A 159 -14.53 -6.70 3.89
N GLY A 160 -15.71 -7.30 4.10
CA GLY A 160 -16.93 -6.61 4.49
C GLY A 160 -17.60 -5.85 3.36
N PHE A 161 -17.35 -6.22 2.10
CA PHE A 161 -17.96 -5.61 0.92
C PHE A 161 -19.33 -6.21 0.62
N SER A 162 -20.10 -5.55 -0.25
CA SER A 162 -21.39 -6.05 -0.75
C SER A 162 -21.52 -5.97 -2.27
N THR A 163 -20.60 -5.30 -2.94
CA THR A 163 -20.62 -5.04 -4.39
C THR A 163 -19.49 -5.74 -5.14
N GLY A 164 -18.69 -6.56 -4.43
CA GLY A 164 -17.53 -7.24 -5.01
C GLY A 164 -16.24 -6.45 -4.85
N THR A 165 -15.12 -7.11 -5.11
CA THR A 165 -13.79 -6.52 -5.03
C THR A 165 -13.32 -6.05 -6.40
N ARG A 166 -12.96 -4.76 -6.50
CA ARG A 166 -12.38 -4.16 -7.70
C ARG A 166 -10.86 -4.16 -7.72
N PHE A 167 -10.25 -4.01 -6.56
CA PHE A 167 -8.80 -3.86 -6.41
C PHE A 167 -8.33 -4.65 -5.19
N VAL A 168 -7.18 -5.29 -5.32
CA VAL A 168 -6.47 -5.93 -4.22
C VAL A 168 -4.97 -5.71 -4.37
N MET A 169 -4.31 -5.41 -3.25
CA MET A 169 -2.86 -5.43 -3.08
C MET A 169 -2.54 -6.30 -1.87
N ILE A 170 -1.66 -7.27 -2.03
CA ILE A 170 -1.30 -8.27 -1.00
C ILE A 170 0.21 -8.30 -0.83
N LYS A 171 0.67 -8.42 0.42
CA LYS A 171 2.09 -8.59 0.75
C LYS A 171 2.28 -9.64 1.84
N ASN A 172 3.16 -10.60 1.57
CA ASN A 172 3.70 -11.49 2.60
C ASN A 172 4.59 -10.67 3.54
N ILE A 173 4.34 -10.73 4.86
CA ILE A 173 5.10 -9.97 5.86
C ILE A 173 6.12 -10.81 6.63
N ASP A 174 6.13 -12.12 6.45
CA ASP A 174 7.04 -13.06 7.13
C ASP A 174 8.14 -13.62 6.19
N SER A 175 7.89 -13.64 4.87
CA SER A 175 8.80 -14.20 3.88
C SER A 175 9.03 -13.23 2.71
N ASN A 176 10.13 -13.44 1.98
CA ASN A 176 10.42 -12.68 0.76
C ASN A 176 9.35 -12.95 -0.31
N ALA A 177 8.61 -11.94 -0.70
CA ALA A 177 7.63 -11.98 -1.78
C ALA A 177 7.38 -10.56 -2.31
N ASN A 178 7.02 -10.43 -3.57
CA ASN A 178 6.64 -9.15 -4.15
C ASN A 178 5.27 -8.67 -3.64
N TRP A 179 4.97 -7.39 -3.80
CA TRP A 179 3.66 -6.82 -3.61
C TRP A 179 2.77 -7.20 -4.79
N MET A 180 1.87 -8.15 -4.59
CA MET A 180 0.96 -8.65 -5.61
C MET A 180 -0.24 -7.71 -5.73
N THR A 181 -0.53 -7.23 -6.95
CA THR A 181 -1.61 -6.25 -7.18
C THR A 181 -2.43 -6.61 -8.40
N ALA A 182 -3.75 -6.62 -8.26
CA ALA A 182 -4.69 -6.76 -9.38
C ALA A 182 -5.89 -5.82 -9.24
N ASN A 183 -6.50 -5.49 -10.37
CA ASN A 183 -7.75 -4.75 -10.43
C ASN A 183 -8.59 -5.19 -11.63
N THR A 184 -9.89 -4.87 -11.61
CA THR A 184 -10.83 -5.29 -12.65
C THR A 184 -10.53 -4.71 -14.04
N ASP A 185 -9.91 -3.52 -14.10
CA ASP A 185 -9.52 -2.91 -15.38
C ASP A 185 -8.34 -3.66 -16.04
N MET A 186 -7.59 -4.44 -15.25
CA MET A 186 -6.52 -5.34 -15.72
C MET A 186 -7.03 -6.76 -15.98
N GLY A 187 -8.30 -7.04 -15.70
CA GLY A 187 -8.90 -8.36 -15.87
C GLY A 187 -8.97 -9.20 -14.60
N PHE A 188 -8.83 -8.57 -13.41
CA PHE A 188 -9.05 -9.28 -12.14
C PHE A 188 -10.45 -9.87 -12.08
N GLY A 189 -10.54 -11.19 -12.10
CA GLY A 189 -11.77 -11.95 -12.25
C GLY A 189 -11.63 -13.36 -11.67
N SER A 190 -12.29 -14.32 -12.27
CA SER A 190 -12.20 -15.73 -11.90
C SER A 190 -11.23 -16.45 -12.84
N GLY A 191 -10.25 -17.15 -12.27
CA GLY A 191 -9.22 -17.91 -13.00
C GLY A 191 -7.93 -17.12 -13.21
N SER A 192 -7.23 -17.36 -14.34
CA SER A 192 -5.93 -16.71 -14.58
C SER A 192 -6.07 -15.23 -14.89
N ASP A 193 -5.64 -14.39 -13.99
CA ASP A 193 -5.72 -12.95 -14.09
C ASP A 193 -4.41 -12.30 -14.53
N GLN A 194 -4.50 -11.08 -15.05
CA GLN A 194 -3.35 -10.22 -15.16
C GLN A 194 -3.10 -9.50 -13.83
N TRP A 195 -1.87 -9.54 -13.34
CA TRP A 195 -1.47 -8.92 -12.11
C TRP A 195 -0.10 -8.25 -12.25
N LEU A 196 0.18 -7.31 -11.36
CA LEU A 196 1.44 -6.58 -11.29
C LEU A 196 2.15 -6.87 -9.97
N GLU A 197 3.46 -7.01 -10.04
CA GLU A 197 4.34 -6.87 -8.90
C GLU A 197 4.66 -5.39 -8.72
N PHE A 198 4.10 -4.76 -7.69
CA PHE A 198 4.19 -3.31 -7.50
C PHE A 198 5.65 -2.83 -7.33
N ASN A 199 6.51 -3.67 -6.84
CA ASN A 199 7.92 -3.39 -6.55
C ASN A 199 8.90 -3.95 -7.61
N ALA A 200 8.43 -4.44 -8.74
CA ALA A 200 9.28 -5.03 -9.77
C ALA A 200 8.88 -4.57 -11.18
N ASP A 201 9.84 -4.52 -12.08
CA ASP A 201 9.64 -4.22 -13.50
C ASP A 201 9.25 -5.48 -14.31
N SER A 202 8.68 -6.48 -13.65
CA SER A 202 8.24 -7.72 -14.29
C SER A 202 7.05 -7.43 -15.21
N PRO A 203 7.01 -8.01 -16.42
CA PRO A 203 5.82 -7.94 -17.25
C PRO A 203 4.67 -8.65 -16.54
N TRP A 204 3.44 -8.24 -16.85
CA TRP A 204 2.24 -8.86 -16.33
C TRP A 204 2.28 -10.38 -16.51
N SER A 205 1.98 -11.11 -15.46
CA SER A 205 1.89 -12.56 -15.48
C SER A 205 0.45 -13.00 -15.43
N GLY A 206 0.12 -14.07 -16.14
CA GLY A 206 -1.21 -14.67 -16.17
C GLY A 206 -1.23 -15.94 -15.31
N SER A 207 -1.25 -15.82 -14.01
CA SER A 207 -1.51 -16.94 -13.09
C SER A 207 -2.61 -16.56 -12.12
N ASP A 208 -3.39 -17.56 -11.73
CA ASP A 208 -4.44 -17.37 -10.75
C ASP A 208 -3.83 -17.23 -9.35
N PHE A 209 -3.80 -16.01 -8.80
CA PHE A 209 -3.33 -15.76 -7.45
C PHE A 209 -4.47 -15.43 -6.48
N ALA A 210 -5.54 -14.82 -6.98
CA ALA A 210 -6.74 -14.51 -6.22
C ALA A 210 -7.95 -14.31 -7.13
N ASP A 211 -9.15 -14.62 -6.64
CA ASP A 211 -10.42 -14.32 -7.30
C ASP A 211 -11.20 -13.25 -6.50
N PRO A 212 -11.85 -12.28 -7.14
CA PRO A 212 -12.78 -11.39 -6.45
C PRO A 212 -14.04 -12.14 -6.01
N THR A 213 -14.55 -11.82 -4.83
CA THR A 213 -15.86 -12.30 -4.34
C THR A 213 -16.75 -11.11 -4.00
N THR A 214 -18.03 -11.35 -3.74
CA THR A 214 -18.97 -10.30 -3.35
C THR A 214 -18.54 -9.56 -2.08
N SER A 215 -18.01 -10.30 -1.08
CA SER A 215 -17.64 -9.72 0.22
C SER A 215 -16.15 -9.45 0.40
N GLY A 216 -15.31 -9.86 -0.57
CA GLY A 216 -13.86 -9.74 -0.49
C GLY A 216 -13.17 -10.46 -1.64
N PHE A 217 -12.24 -11.37 -1.34
CA PHE A 217 -11.47 -12.10 -2.34
C PHE A 217 -11.05 -13.48 -1.83
N THR A 218 -10.80 -14.41 -2.76
CA THR A 218 -10.24 -15.72 -2.44
C THR A 218 -8.78 -15.77 -2.90
N VAL A 219 -7.84 -16.05 -1.99
CA VAL A 219 -6.43 -16.30 -2.35
C VAL A 219 -6.22 -17.78 -2.68
N LYS A 220 -5.38 -18.04 -3.67
CA LYS A 220 -5.17 -19.40 -4.19
C LYS A 220 -4.09 -20.15 -3.43
N GLY A 221 -4.38 -21.37 -3.02
CA GLY A 221 -3.45 -22.24 -2.30
C GLY A 221 -2.21 -22.64 -3.11
N SER A 222 -2.29 -22.59 -4.44
CA SER A 222 -1.17 -22.88 -5.33
C SER A 222 -0.14 -21.74 -5.42
N ASN A 223 -0.45 -20.54 -4.92
CA ASN A 223 0.42 -19.36 -5.00
C ASN A 223 1.01 -18.99 -3.64
N GLY A 224 2.28 -19.39 -3.39
CA GLY A 224 2.97 -19.13 -2.13
C GLY A 224 3.25 -17.64 -1.86
N ALA A 225 3.20 -16.76 -2.86
CA ALA A 225 3.38 -15.32 -2.66
C ALA A 225 2.21 -14.68 -1.88
N VAL A 226 1.02 -15.31 -1.94
CA VAL A 226 -0.20 -14.79 -1.29
C VAL A 226 -0.82 -15.77 -0.29
N ASN A 227 -0.43 -17.07 -0.24
CA ASN A 227 -1.11 -18.05 0.61
C ASN A 227 -0.23 -19.23 1.05
N ALA A 228 1.07 -19.01 1.34
CA ALA A 228 1.91 -20.02 1.96
C ALA A 228 1.36 -20.38 3.36
N ASN A 229 1.35 -21.66 3.68
CA ASN A 229 0.79 -22.16 4.95
C ASN A 229 1.57 -21.60 6.16
N GLY A 230 0.88 -20.89 7.03
CA GLY A 230 1.41 -20.33 8.27
C GLY A 230 2.00 -18.93 8.14
N ASP A 231 2.33 -18.45 6.93
CA ASP A 231 2.82 -17.08 6.72
C ASP A 231 1.69 -16.06 6.92
N LYS A 232 2.05 -14.90 7.41
CA LYS A 232 1.12 -13.78 7.60
C LYS A 232 1.19 -12.82 6.41
N TYR A 233 0.04 -12.25 6.11
CA TYR A 233 -0.16 -11.33 4.99
C TYR A 233 -0.90 -10.08 5.43
N ILE A 234 -0.57 -8.97 4.81
CA ILE A 234 -1.39 -7.75 4.86
C ILE A 234 -1.99 -7.49 3.48
N TYR A 235 -3.13 -6.80 3.48
CA TYR A 235 -3.77 -6.43 2.22
C TYR A 235 -4.43 -5.06 2.28
N TRP A 236 -4.58 -4.48 1.11
CA TRP A 236 -5.45 -3.37 0.80
C TRP A 236 -6.44 -3.80 -0.27
N ALA A 237 -7.73 -3.69 0.01
CA ALA A 237 -8.80 -4.03 -0.92
C ALA A 237 -9.77 -2.86 -1.09
N ILE A 238 -10.30 -2.71 -2.31
CA ILE A 238 -11.32 -1.69 -2.66
C ILE A 238 -12.49 -2.40 -3.33
N ALA A 239 -13.70 -2.07 -2.88
CA ALA A 239 -14.94 -2.60 -3.46
C ALA A 239 -15.23 -2.03 -4.86
N SER A 240 -16.03 -2.75 -5.62
CA SER A 240 -16.67 -2.20 -6.82
C SER A 240 -17.66 -1.09 -6.45
N PRO A 241 -17.82 -0.07 -7.29
CA PRO A 241 -18.77 1.03 -7.05
C PRO A 241 -20.23 0.57 -7.11
#